data_2882c27b0a761a37abd7e3057ab2d35f
#
_entry.id   2882c27b0a761a37abd7e3057ab2d35f
#
_cell.length_a   1.000
_cell.length_b   1.000
_cell.length_c   1.000
_cell.angle_alpha   90.00
_cell.angle_beta   90.00
_cell.angle_gamma   90.00
#
_symmetry.space_group_name_H-M   'P 1'
#
loop_
_entity.id
_entity.type
_entity.pdbx_description
1 polymer ?
#
loop_
_entity_poly.entity_id
_entity_poly.type
_entity_poly.pdbx_seq_one_letter_code
_entity_poly.pdbx_strand_id
1 'polypeptide(L)'
;MLTRYVALVSEESSITPSELTRVAAALQKQAVRDFGPIWEIEATVDAFTKLEDLPLDYWPIIVKDDIGDPSAAGFHDDEQGQPFSLVQFDRGWHLTASHELVEMLADPFGRRMVAGESPVAGQGRVKFLVEVADPSEDAKFSYTINGIQVSDFYTPRYFDPVRASGVRYSYTGAITSPREVLKGGYLSWYVPATKKWW
;
A
#
# COMPACT_ATOMS: atom_id res chain seq x y z
N MET A 1 -17.88 3.40 11.55
CA MET A 1 -16.98 2.67 10.61
C MET A 1 -16.27 1.62 11.44
N LEU A 2 -15.98 0.43 10.89
CA LEU A 2 -15.23 -0.59 11.65
C LEU A 2 -13.73 -0.24 11.58
N THR A 3 -13.09 -0.15 12.75
CA THR A 3 -11.65 0.05 12.86
C THR A 3 -10.93 -1.23 12.41
N ARG A 4 -9.92 -1.08 11.55
CA ARG A 4 -9.03 -2.16 11.15
C ARG A 4 -7.81 -2.19 12.08
N TYR A 5 -7.46 -3.37 12.56
CA TYR A 5 -6.33 -3.56 13.45
C TYR A 5 -5.19 -4.21 12.66
N VAL A 6 -4.06 -3.53 12.55
CA VAL A 6 -2.89 -4.00 11.81
C VAL A 6 -1.76 -4.30 12.80
N ALA A 7 -1.12 -5.44 12.63
CA ALA A 7 0.03 -5.86 13.43
C ALA A 7 1.30 -5.81 12.59
N LEU A 8 2.29 -5.04 13.00
CA LEU A 8 3.65 -5.13 12.44
C LEU A 8 4.44 -6.14 13.25
N VAL A 9 4.89 -7.20 12.59
CA VAL A 9 5.66 -8.30 13.20
C VAL A 9 6.95 -8.53 12.41
N SER A 10 8.01 -8.98 13.06
CA SER A 10 9.24 -9.39 12.38
C SER A 10 9.66 -10.78 12.81
N GLU A 11 9.99 -11.63 11.83
CA GLU A 11 10.68 -12.89 12.03
C GLU A 11 12.22 -12.71 12.04
N GLU A 12 12.70 -11.48 11.75
CA GLU A 12 14.12 -11.15 11.68
C GLU A 12 14.71 -10.76 13.02
N SER A 13 15.67 -11.52 13.49
CA SER A 13 16.35 -11.28 14.77
C SER A 13 17.20 -10.00 14.80
N SER A 14 17.54 -9.46 13.64
CA SER A 14 18.28 -8.20 13.49
C SER A 14 17.43 -6.96 13.72
N ILE A 15 16.09 -7.08 13.61
CA ILE A 15 15.16 -6.00 13.93
C ILE A 15 14.87 -6.03 15.43
N THR A 16 15.35 -5.01 16.14
CA THR A 16 15.09 -4.91 17.57
C THR A 16 13.65 -4.54 17.88
N PRO A 17 13.09 -4.95 19.04
CA PRO A 17 11.75 -4.53 19.47
C PRO A 17 11.57 -3.01 19.49
N SER A 18 12.60 -2.26 19.85
CA SER A 18 12.58 -0.79 19.82
C SER A 18 12.48 -0.23 18.41
N GLU A 19 13.15 -0.83 17.43
CA GLU A 19 13.07 -0.44 16.03
C GLU A 19 11.70 -0.76 15.47
N LEU A 20 11.19 -1.96 15.69
CA LEU A 20 9.85 -2.39 15.27
C LEU A 20 8.78 -1.44 15.82
N THR A 21 8.84 -1.08 17.09
CA THR A 21 7.91 -0.13 17.73
C THR A 21 8.01 1.27 17.11
N ARG A 22 9.22 1.76 16.78
CA ARG A 22 9.39 3.07 16.13
C ARG A 22 8.78 3.08 14.72
N VAL A 23 8.97 2.00 13.96
CA VAL A 23 8.38 1.87 12.63
C VAL A 23 6.86 1.78 12.76
N ALA A 24 6.32 0.92 13.61
CA ALA A 24 4.88 0.82 13.86
C ALA A 24 4.24 2.18 14.24
N ALA A 25 4.91 2.98 15.07
CA ALA A 25 4.45 4.31 15.42
C ALA A 25 4.42 5.29 14.23
N ALA A 26 5.33 5.16 13.26
CA ALA A 26 5.31 5.93 12.03
C ALA A 26 4.17 5.47 11.11
N LEU A 27 4.00 4.16 10.94
CA LEU A 27 2.91 3.55 10.18
C LEU A 27 1.54 3.88 10.78
N GLN A 28 1.38 3.82 12.11
CA GLN A 28 0.19 4.26 12.83
C GLN A 28 -0.16 5.72 12.50
N LYS A 29 0.84 6.60 12.51
CA LYS A 29 0.63 8.01 12.19
C LYS A 29 0.27 8.22 10.72
N GLN A 30 0.86 7.45 9.81
CA GLN A 30 0.49 7.45 8.40
C GLN A 30 -0.97 7.00 8.22
N ALA A 31 -1.35 5.88 8.82
CA ALA A 31 -2.71 5.32 8.70
C ALA A 31 -3.77 6.29 9.23
N VAL A 32 -3.56 6.87 10.42
CA VAL A 32 -4.59 7.69 11.10
C VAL A 32 -4.64 9.13 10.60
N ARG A 33 -3.46 9.75 10.39
CA ARG A 33 -3.39 11.19 10.06
C ARG A 33 -3.44 11.46 8.57
N ASP A 34 -2.73 10.63 7.77
CA ASP A 34 -2.48 10.91 6.36
C ASP A 34 -3.42 10.14 5.44
N PHE A 35 -3.54 8.84 5.64
CA PHE A 35 -4.30 7.94 4.78
C PHE A 35 -5.79 7.92 5.12
N GLY A 36 -6.11 7.68 6.39
CA GLY A 36 -7.48 7.46 6.87
C GLY A 36 -8.46 8.57 6.49
N PRO A 37 -8.13 9.86 6.68
CA PRO A 37 -9.03 10.96 6.30
C PRO A 37 -9.29 11.07 4.79
N ILE A 38 -8.34 10.61 3.95
CA ILE A 38 -8.43 10.67 2.49
C ILE A 38 -9.25 9.50 1.93
N TRP A 39 -9.04 8.31 2.50
CA TRP A 39 -9.68 7.08 2.05
C TRP A 39 -10.92 6.69 2.88
N GLU A 40 -11.27 7.50 3.89
CA GLU A 40 -12.37 7.26 4.82
C GLU A 40 -12.24 5.90 5.54
N ILE A 41 -11.03 5.61 6.01
CA ILE A 41 -10.65 4.36 6.67
C ILE A 41 -10.15 4.64 8.07
N GLU A 42 -10.66 3.88 9.05
CA GLU A 42 -10.13 3.87 10.41
C GLU A 42 -9.24 2.64 10.60
N ALA A 43 -8.00 2.87 11.04
CA ALA A 43 -7.06 1.79 11.31
C ALA A 43 -6.13 2.11 12.47
N THR A 44 -5.64 1.06 13.15
CA THR A 44 -4.54 1.14 14.11
C THR A 44 -3.40 0.24 13.64
N VAL A 45 -2.17 0.59 14.01
CA VAL A 45 -0.97 -0.22 13.71
C VAL A 45 -0.18 -0.41 14.99
N ASP A 46 -0.07 -1.64 15.45
CA ASP A 46 0.63 -2.02 16.67
C ASP A 46 1.82 -2.94 16.35
N ALA A 47 2.91 -2.83 17.12
CA ALA A 47 4.05 -3.74 17.01
C ALA A 47 3.87 -4.95 17.92
N PHE A 48 4.12 -6.15 17.36
CA PHE A 48 4.14 -7.40 18.10
C PHE A 48 5.49 -8.09 17.92
N THR A 49 6.00 -8.70 18.98
CA THR A 49 7.30 -9.39 18.94
C THR A 49 7.22 -10.78 18.33
N LYS A 50 6.01 -11.36 18.27
CA LYS A 50 5.76 -12.70 17.75
C LYS A 50 4.43 -12.80 17.07
N LEU A 51 4.36 -13.60 16.02
CA LEU A 51 3.14 -13.82 15.24
C LEU A 51 2.06 -14.55 16.08
N GLU A 52 2.47 -15.48 16.94
CA GLU A 52 1.55 -16.22 17.82
C GLU A 52 0.86 -15.36 18.89
N ASP A 53 1.36 -14.16 19.16
CA ASP A 53 0.77 -13.24 20.13
C ASP A 53 -0.33 -12.34 19.51
N LEU A 54 -0.59 -12.46 18.20
CA LEU A 54 -1.57 -11.61 17.53
C LEU A 54 -3.00 -12.00 17.89
N PRO A 55 -3.86 -11.03 18.24
CA PRO A 55 -5.29 -11.27 18.33
C PRO A 55 -5.88 -11.63 16.96
N LEU A 56 -6.97 -12.41 16.95
CA LEU A 56 -7.58 -12.96 15.72
C LEU A 56 -8.04 -11.91 14.70
N ASP A 57 -8.35 -10.69 15.13
CA ASP A 57 -8.87 -9.64 14.26
C ASP A 57 -7.77 -8.74 13.66
N TYR A 58 -6.50 -9.02 13.94
CA TYR A 58 -5.38 -8.23 13.41
C TYR A 58 -4.96 -8.73 12.03
N TRP A 59 -4.68 -7.78 11.14
CA TRP A 59 -4.10 -8.01 9.82
C TRP A 59 -2.57 -7.90 9.93
N PRO A 60 -1.83 -9.00 9.79
CA PRO A 60 -0.38 -8.96 9.97
C PRO A 60 0.35 -8.39 8.76
N ILE A 61 1.34 -7.54 9.02
CA ILE A 61 2.45 -7.20 8.12
C ILE A 61 3.67 -7.91 8.69
N ILE A 62 4.17 -8.92 7.98
CA ILE A 62 5.23 -9.81 8.45
C ILE A 62 6.52 -9.50 7.69
N VAL A 63 7.54 -9.03 8.42
CA VAL A 63 8.88 -8.80 7.87
C VAL A 63 9.71 -10.05 8.03
N LYS A 64 10.24 -10.59 6.92
CA LYS A 64 11.01 -11.85 6.90
C LYS A 64 12.05 -11.87 5.78
N ASP A 65 13.03 -12.74 5.89
CA ASP A 65 14.16 -12.86 4.97
C ASP A 65 13.76 -13.44 3.59
N ASP A 66 12.75 -14.29 3.54
CA ASP A 66 12.23 -14.90 2.31
C ASP A 66 10.70 -14.84 2.29
N ILE A 67 10.14 -14.06 1.38
CA ILE A 67 8.69 -13.94 1.19
C ILE A 67 8.13 -14.90 0.14
N GLY A 68 8.98 -15.74 -0.46
CA GLY A 68 8.59 -16.73 -1.47
C GLY A 68 8.46 -16.17 -2.90
N ASP A 69 8.65 -14.88 -3.10
CA ASP A 69 8.69 -14.23 -4.42
C ASP A 69 9.96 -13.39 -4.58
N PRO A 70 10.97 -13.86 -5.32
CA PRO A 70 12.24 -13.14 -5.49
C PRO A 70 12.13 -11.88 -6.37
N SER A 71 10.98 -11.65 -7.00
CA SER A 71 10.74 -10.47 -7.86
C SER A 71 10.05 -9.33 -7.11
N ALA A 72 9.51 -9.57 -5.91
CA ALA A 72 8.79 -8.59 -5.10
C ALA A 72 9.59 -8.18 -3.86
N ALA A 73 9.53 -6.91 -3.49
CA ALA A 73 10.02 -6.44 -2.20
C ALA A 73 8.98 -6.66 -1.07
N GLY A 74 7.72 -6.72 -1.43
CA GLY A 74 6.58 -7.05 -0.58
C GLY A 74 5.36 -7.36 -1.41
N PHE A 75 4.33 -7.86 -0.77
CA PHE A 75 2.99 -7.99 -1.35
C PHE A 75 1.94 -8.14 -0.25
N HIS A 76 0.70 -7.80 -0.57
CA HIS A 76 -0.45 -8.11 0.28
C HIS A 76 -1.39 -9.09 -0.43
N ASP A 77 -2.10 -9.89 0.36
CA ASP A 77 -3.06 -10.90 -0.13
C ASP A 77 -4.04 -11.23 1.00
N ASP A 78 -4.93 -12.20 0.78
CA ASP A 78 -5.75 -12.78 1.84
C ASP A 78 -5.57 -14.31 1.95
N GLU A 79 -5.57 -14.80 3.17
CA GLU A 79 -5.70 -16.23 3.45
C GLU A 79 -7.03 -16.50 4.14
N GLN A 80 -7.94 -17.22 3.47
CA GLN A 80 -9.30 -17.54 3.95
C GLN A 80 -10.13 -16.30 4.37
N GLY A 81 -9.92 -15.17 3.70
CA GLY A 81 -10.58 -13.91 4.00
C GLY A 81 -9.90 -13.05 5.07
N GLN A 82 -8.74 -13.47 5.57
CA GLN A 82 -7.89 -12.74 6.49
C GLN A 82 -6.80 -12.02 5.72
N PRO A 83 -6.83 -10.68 5.59
CA PRO A 83 -5.77 -9.93 4.92
C PRO A 83 -4.43 -10.04 5.65
N PHE A 84 -3.35 -10.09 4.88
CA PHE A 84 -1.98 -10.06 5.38
C PHE A 84 -1.04 -9.41 4.37
N SER A 85 0.16 -9.03 4.81
CA SER A 85 1.25 -8.60 3.93
C SER A 85 2.55 -9.28 4.32
N LEU A 86 3.35 -9.63 3.31
CA LEU A 86 4.74 -10.07 3.49
C LEU A 86 5.69 -8.99 2.98
N VAL A 87 6.73 -8.73 3.74
CA VAL A 87 7.75 -7.71 3.45
C VAL A 87 9.13 -8.36 3.49
N GLN A 88 9.84 -8.29 2.37
CA GLN A 88 11.22 -8.76 2.28
C GLN A 88 12.12 -7.91 3.18
N PHE A 89 12.88 -8.57 4.05
CA PHE A 89 13.82 -7.86 4.89
C PHE A 89 15.01 -7.35 4.08
N ASP A 90 15.18 -6.06 4.05
CA ASP A 90 16.34 -5.34 3.53
C ASP A 90 16.56 -4.03 4.29
N ARG A 91 17.44 -3.16 3.81
CA ARG A 91 17.68 -1.85 4.45
C ARG A 91 16.49 -0.89 4.35
N GLY A 92 15.59 -1.12 3.39
CA GLY A 92 14.41 -0.29 3.10
C GLY A 92 13.10 -0.90 3.58
N TRP A 93 13.11 -2.02 4.30
CA TRP A 93 11.93 -2.79 4.68
C TRP A 93 10.79 -1.94 5.27
N HIS A 94 11.11 -0.88 6.01
CA HIS A 94 10.10 0.02 6.58
C HIS A 94 9.33 0.81 5.52
N LEU A 95 9.96 1.15 4.38
CA LEU A 95 9.30 1.79 3.25
C LEU A 95 8.35 0.80 2.56
N THR A 96 8.80 -0.43 2.35
CA THR A 96 7.97 -1.52 1.81
C THR A 96 6.81 -1.84 2.77
N ALA A 97 7.06 -1.93 4.08
CA ALA A 97 5.99 -2.12 5.07
C ALA A 97 4.93 -1.00 5.04
N SER A 98 5.36 0.24 4.78
CA SER A 98 4.46 1.37 4.59
C SER A 98 3.66 1.29 3.29
N HIS A 99 4.28 0.82 2.20
CA HIS A 99 3.65 0.57 0.90
C HIS A 99 2.53 -0.47 1.06
N GLU A 100 2.85 -1.65 1.57
CA GLU A 100 1.90 -2.73 1.78
C GLU A 100 0.78 -2.35 2.77
N LEU A 101 1.09 -1.55 3.78
CA LEU A 101 0.07 -1.07 4.72
C LEU A 101 -1.04 -0.30 4.01
N VAL A 102 -0.68 0.71 3.21
CA VAL A 102 -1.69 1.58 2.59
C VAL A 102 -2.46 0.86 1.50
N GLU A 103 -1.84 -0.10 0.82
CA GLU A 103 -2.49 -0.95 -0.18
C GLU A 103 -3.44 -1.94 0.47
N MET A 104 -3.00 -2.71 1.45
CA MET A 104 -3.87 -3.62 2.21
C MET A 104 -5.03 -2.87 2.88
N LEU A 105 -4.86 -1.62 3.30
CA LEU A 105 -5.96 -0.81 3.83
C LEU A 105 -6.94 -0.38 2.73
N ALA A 106 -6.46 -0.07 1.51
CA ALA A 106 -7.29 0.34 0.37
C ALA A 106 -7.99 -0.84 -0.30
N ASP A 107 -7.28 -1.94 -0.48
CA ASP A 107 -7.72 -3.18 -1.14
C ASP A 107 -7.27 -4.42 -0.37
N PRO A 108 -7.92 -4.76 0.75
CA PRO A 108 -7.45 -5.82 1.64
C PRO A 108 -7.39 -7.21 1.01
N PHE A 109 -7.94 -7.38 -0.17
CA PHE A 109 -8.03 -8.66 -0.86
C PHE A 109 -7.33 -8.68 -2.23
N GLY A 110 -6.61 -7.62 -2.62
CA GLY A 110 -5.93 -7.52 -3.91
C GLY A 110 -6.85 -7.65 -5.13
N ARG A 111 -8.12 -7.22 -5.04
CA ARG A 111 -9.12 -7.40 -6.11
C ARG A 111 -10.12 -6.26 -6.28
N ARG A 112 -9.90 -5.15 -5.60
CA ARG A 112 -10.70 -3.95 -5.77
C ARG A 112 -10.39 -3.29 -7.10
N MET A 113 -11.42 -3.04 -7.90
CA MET A 113 -11.25 -2.48 -9.24
C MET A 113 -12.07 -1.22 -9.45
N VAL A 114 -11.50 -0.28 -10.20
CA VAL A 114 -12.17 0.93 -10.67
C VAL A 114 -12.25 0.91 -12.19
N ALA A 115 -13.46 1.10 -12.73
CA ALA A 115 -13.66 1.14 -14.17
C ALA A 115 -13.31 2.52 -14.75
N GLY A 116 -12.60 2.55 -15.88
CA GLY A 116 -12.23 3.78 -16.56
C GLY A 116 -11.81 3.53 -18.01
N GLU A 117 -11.51 4.60 -18.75
CA GLU A 117 -10.93 4.50 -20.09
C GLU A 117 -9.45 4.09 -19.98
N SER A 118 -9.04 3.16 -20.83
CA SER A 118 -7.64 2.71 -20.90
C SER A 118 -6.70 3.85 -21.28
N PRO A 119 -5.49 3.92 -20.69
CA PRO A 119 -4.45 4.81 -21.18
C PRO A 119 -3.89 4.37 -22.53
N VAL A 120 -4.19 3.14 -22.97
CA VAL A 120 -3.76 2.59 -24.28
C VAL A 120 -4.87 2.73 -25.30
N ALA A 121 -4.61 3.46 -26.37
CA ALA A 121 -5.57 3.68 -27.45
C ALA A 121 -6.10 2.35 -28.02
N GLY A 122 -7.42 2.29 -28.24
CA GLY A 122 -8.09 1.12 -28.82
C GLY A 122 -8.50 0.03 -27.84
N GLN A 123 -8.10 0.09 -26.58
CA GLN A 123 -8.54 -0.89 -25.57
C GLN A 123 -9.95 -0.59 -24.99
N GLY A 124 -10.43 0.67 -25.11
CA GLY A 124 -11.72 1.10 -24.56
C GLY A 124 -11.72 1.08 -23.03
N ARG A 125 -12.88 0.71 -22.45
CA ARG A 125 -13.02 0.66 -20.98
C ARG A 125 -12.34 -0.56 -20.38
N VAL A 126 -11.59 -0.31 -19.31
CA VAL A 126 -10.83 -1.30 -18.53
C VAL A 126 -11.19 -1.24 -17.06
N LYS A 127 -10.66 -2.18 -16.28
CA LYS A 127 -10.77 -2.21 -14.82
C LYS A 127 -9.37 -2.08 -14.22
N PHE A 128 -9.07 -0.94 -13.61
CA PHE A 128 -7.83 -0.68 -12.90
C PHE A 128 -7.85 -1.40 -11.55
N LEU A 129 -6.78 -2.08 -11.19
CA LEU A 129 -6.57 -2.58 -9.85
C LEU A 129 -6.23 -1.41 -8.91
N VAL A 130 -6.72 -1.47 -7.68
CA VAL A 130 -6.50 -0.41 -6.69
C VAL A 130 -5.27 -0.75 -5.86
N GLU A 131 -4.09 -0.40 -6.40
CA GLU A 131 -2.80 -0.46 -5.72
C GLU A 131 -2.32 0.98 -5.52
N VAL A 132 -2.49 1.49 -4.31
CA VAL A 132 -2.46 2.95 -4.07
C VAL A 132 -1.06 3.55 -4.06
N ALA A 133 -0.03 2.75 -3.84
CA ALA A 133 1.34 3.19 -3.73
C ALA A 133 2.17 2.93 -5.01
N ASP A 134 1.79 1.94 -5.82
CA ASP A 134 2.49 1.51 -7.04
C ASP A 134 2.84 2.63 -8.02
N PRO A 135 1.93 3.58 -8.36
CA PRO A 135 2.26 4.62 -9.33
C PRO A 135 3.36 5.58 -8.90
N SER A 136 3.68 5.64 -7.60
CA SER A 136 4.71 6.50 -7.01
C SER A 136 5.66 5.75 -6.06
N GLU A 137 5.92 4.46 -6.30
CA GLU A 137 6.67 3.57 -5.40
C GLU A 137 8.16 3.93 -5.22
N ASP A 138 8.78 4.62 -6.20
CA ASP A 138 10.19 5.00 -6.09
C ASP A 138 10.43 5.83 -4.81
N ALA A 139 11.40 5.42 -4.02
CA ALA A 139 11.75 6.02 -2.72
C ALA A 139 11.92 7.54 -2.74
N LYS A 140 12.22 8.16 -3.90
CA LYS A 140 12.32 9.62 -4.05
C LYS A 140 10.98 10.35 -3.88
N PHE A 141 9.84 9.66 -4.03
CA PHE A 141 8.51 10.22 -3.85
C PHE A 141 7.96 10.01 -2.44
N SER A 142 8.65 9.20 -1.64
CA SER A 142 8.32 8.96 -0.24
C SER A 142 8.45 10.21 0.62
N TYR A 143 7.91 10.16 1.83
CA TYR A 143 8.05 11.23 2.81
C TYR A 143 8.44 10.67 4.18
N THR A 144 8.64 11.52 5.17
CA THR A 144 9.20 11.09 6.45
C THR A 144 8.23 11.35 7.60
N ILE A 145 8.00 10.33 8.43
CA ILE A 145 7.25 10.42 9.68
C ILE A 145 8.16 9.94 10.82
N ASN A 146 8.38 10.77 11.82
CA ASN A 146 9.21 10.45 13.00
C ASN A 146 10.62 9.93 12.63
N GLY A 147 11.18 10.42 11.51
CA GLY A 147 12.48 9.95 11.00
C GLY A 147 12.42 8.64 10.21
N ILE A 148 11.25 8.03 10.04
CA ILE A 148 11.02 6.83 9.23
C ILE A 148 10.48 7.25 7.86
N GLN A 149 11.07 6.75 6.79
CA GLN A 149 10.61 6.96 5.43
C GLN A 149 9.39 6.08 5.16
N VAL A 150 8.32 6.69 4.64
CA VAL A 150 7.03 6.03 4.34
C VAL A 150 6.60 6.33 2.91
N SER A 151 5.87 5.41 2.30
CA SER A 151 5.45 5.49 0.90
C SER A 151 4.45 6.63 0.66
N ASP A 152 4.58 7.29 -0.50
CA ASP A 152 3.48 8.07 -1.07
C ASP A 152 2.33 7.13 -1.46
N PHE A 153 1.14 7.68 -1.63
CA PHE A 153 -0.03 6.95 -2.10
C PHE A 153 -0.97 7.88 -2.85
N TYR A 154 -1.66 7.36 -3.84
CA TYR A 154 -2.65 8.17 -4.55
C TYR A 154 -3.96 8.32 -3.76
N THR A 155 -4.70 9.37 -4.07
CA THR A 155 -6.03 9.65 -3.50
C THR A 155 -7.13 9.02 -4.35
N PRO A 156 -8.37 8.88 -3.86
CA PRO A 156 -9.50 8.42 -4.68
C PRO A 156 -9.72 9.23 -5.97
N ARG A 157 -9.16 10.45 -6.06
CA ARG A 157 -9.21 11.32 -7.25
C ARG A 157 -8.30 10.85 -8.38
N TYR A 158 -7.40 9.90 -8.12
CA TYR A 158 -6.48 9.33 -9.11
C TYR A 158 -7.20 8.75 -10.34
N PHE A 159 -8.40 8.22 -10.16
CA PHE A 159 -9.21 7.67 -11.24
C PHE A 159 -10.22 8.66 -11.84
N ASP A 160 -10.14 9.94 -11.53
CA ASP A 160 -10.97 10.97 -12.17
C ASP A 160 -10.84 10.89 -13.70
N PRO A 161 -11.91 11.11 -14.45
CA PRO A 161 -11.86 11.01 -15.91
C PRO A 161 -10.98 12.09 -16.54
N VAL A 162 -10.89 13.26 -15.91
CA VAL A 162 -10.12 14.42 -16.39
C VAL A 162 -9.37 15.10 -15.24
N ARG A 163 -8.26 15.73 -15.58
CA ARG A 163 -7.51 16.55 -14.64
C ARG A 163 -8.30 17.79 -14.24
N ALA A 164 -8.30 18.09 -12.95
CA ALA A 164 -8.89 19.31 -12.41
C ALA A 164 -7.85 20.14 -11.66
N SER A 165 -7.97 21.47 -11.73
CA SER A 165 -7.08 22.37 -11.01
C SER A 165 -7.34 22.29 -9.50
N GLY A 166 -6.28 22.33 -8.68
CA GLY A 166 -6.37 22.28 -7.22
C GLY A 166 -6.68 20.90 -6.64
N VAL A 167 -6.79 19.87 -7.46
CA VAL A 167 -6.97 18.51 -6.99
C VAL A 167 -5.62 17.88 -6.66
N ARG A 168 -5.54 17.21 -5.50
CA ARG A 168 -4.40 16.41 -5.08
C ARG A 168 -4.63 14.96 -5.53
N TYR A 169 -3.75 14.45 -6.38
CA TYR A 169 -3.84 13.07 -6.91
C TYR A 169 -2.98 12.07 -6.13
N SER A 170 -1.94 12.52 -5.42
CA SER A 170 -1.23 11.72 -4.40
C SER A 170 -1.01 12.53 -3.13
N TYR A 171 -0.67 11.85 -2.02
CA TYR A 171 -0.50 12.49 -0.72
C TYR A 171 0.61 13.53 -0.73
N THR A 172 1.76 13.23 -1.33
CA THR A 172 2.88 14.17 -1.46
C THR A 172 2.62 15.24 -2.53
N GLY A 173 1.68 15.00 -3.45
CA GLY A 173 1.45 15.83 -4.64
C GLY A 173 2.43 15.53 -5.79
N ALA A 174 3.19 14.46 -5.72
CA ALA A 174 4.09 14.03 -6.79
C ALA A 174 3.32 13.64 -8.05
N ILE A 175 2.17 12.97 -7.91
CA ILE A 175 1.24 12.70 -9.01
C ILE A 175 0.39 13.96 -9.22
N THR A 176 0.39 14.49 -10.44
CA THR A 176 -0.23 15.76 -10.80
C THR A 176 -1.45 15.64 -11.73
N SER A 177 -1.74 14.43 -12.19
CA SER A 177 -2.88 14.15 -13.08
C SER A 177 -3.45 12.73 -12.84
N PRO A 178 -4.72 12.50 -13.24
CA PRO A 178 -5.33 11.19 -13.10
C PRO A 178 -4.55 10.10 -13.87
N ARG A 179 -4.36 8.94 -13.24
CA ARG A 179 -3.69 7.76 -13.81
C ARG A 179 -2.26 8.01 -14.29
N GLU A 180 -1.62 9.08 -13.79
CA GLU A 180 -0.20 9.33 -14.03
C GLU A 180 0.63 8.32 -13.25
N VAL A 181 1.54 7.65 -13.96
CA VAL A 181 2.54 6.74 -13.40
C VAL A 181 3.88 7.44 -13.43
N LEU A 182 4.51 7.57 -12.28
CA LEU A 182 5.81 8.22 -12.14
C LEU A 182 6.94 7.25 -12.53
N LYS A 183 8.12 7.79 -12.78
CA LYS A 183 9.28 6.96 -13.13
C LYS A 183 9.58 5.95 -12.00
N GLY A 184 9.61 4.68 -12.34
CA GLY A 184 9.84 3.57 -11.43
C GLY A 184 8.55 2.91 -10.93
N GLY A 185 7.39 3.57 -11.05
CA GLY A 185 6.11 2.99 -10.68
C GLY A 185 5.40 2.29 -11.84
N TYR A 186 4.24 1.71 -11.54
CA TYR A 186 3.39 1.04 -12.52
C TYR A 186 1.90 1.19 -12.18
N LEU A 187 1.05 0.73 -13.07
CA LEU A 187 -0.40 0.70 -12.91
C LEU A 187 -0.93 -0.55 -13.62
N SER A 188 -1.65 -1.38 -12.90
CA SER A 188 -2.21 -2.62 -13.42
C SER A 188 -3.67 -2.49 -13.80
N TRP A 189 -4.08 -3.05 -14.94
CA TRP A 189 -5.50 -3.09 -15.32
C TRP A 189 -5.86 -4.35 -16.11
N TYR A 190 -7.11 -4.74 -15.96
CA TYR A 190 -7.72 -5.83 -16.70
C TYR A 190 -8.53 -5.31 -17.88
N VAL A 191 -8.32 -5.87 -19.06
CA VAL A 191 -9.06 -5.55 -20.30
C VAL A 191 -10.16 -6.60 -20.50
N PRO A 192 -11.45 -6.31 -20.23
CA PRO A 192 -12.52 -7.29 -20.30
C PRO A 192 -12.71 -7.88 -21.70
N ALA A 193 -12.51 -7.09 -22.75
CA ALA A 193 -12.67 -7.51 -24.15
C ALA A 193 -11.71 -8.62 -24.56
N THR A 194 -10.49 -8.64 -24.02
CA THR A 194 -9.45 -9.62 -24.34
C THR A 194 -9.16 -10.59 -23.20
N LYS A 195 -9.76 -10.37 -22.01
CA LYS A 195 -9.52 -11.11 -20.77
C LYS A 195 -8.03 -11.15 -20.37
N LYS A 196 -7.31 -10.05 -20.57
CA LYS A 196 -5.88 -9.95 -20.25
C LYS A 196 -5.61 -8.84 -19.26
N TRP A 197 -4.59 -9.06 -18.43
CA TRP A 197 -3.95 -8.07 -17.59
C TRP A 197 -2.85 -7.32 -18.36
N TRP A 198 -2.65 -6.10 -17.97
CA TRP A 198 -1.63 -5.18 -18.48
C TRP A 198 -0.93 -4.54 -17.31
#